data_10023e9cdc258aae6d2ef88ccafc456f
#
_entry.id   10023e9cdc258aae6d2ef88ccafc456f
#
_cell.length_a   1.000
_cell.length_b   1.000
_cell.length_c   1.000
_cell.angle_alpha   90.00
_cell.angle_beta   90.00
_cell.angle_gamma   90.00
#
_symmetry.space_group_name_H-M   'P 1'
#
loop_
_entity.id
_entity.type
_entity.pdbx_description
1 polymer ?
#
loop_
_entity_poly.entity_id
_entity_poly.type
_entity_poly.pdbx_seq_one_letter_code
_entity_poly.pdbx_strand_id
1 'polypeptide(L)'
;MKNKIIITILCTLMAVGTLTGCGAGKTDSRIVIWTNMSVEVDTLQKYADEWGEKNGYEVEVLHQSPSVQQFAQAVKSASGPDAVVGIPNDQLADYVNAGLAAEVPQELYTDSDFSDAAIQACYVDGKRYAAPLSVETTALFYNTELVSKVPSTWEELVEQAAQNGGVQFDATSIYYDLGFVRACGGYIFQYKDGAYDTSDIGLANEGAVEAYEFINALCNKYNLITADVTADIARSNFQNGKCAYYIGGPWDIDGFTSAQTPFAISEMPTFHGQPFVTPVGTQVSFVSNNSDKQEQVWNFIQYLIENGALDLYEAGDRIPARLADQELAEIQNNEYAQAFIAQINNGEPMPTVSEMGQLWSIHTNNIRSMWSGEQTAQQAADNMVSQLKEAIELMNSGK
;
A
#
# COMPACT_ATOMS: atom_id res chain seq x y z
N MET A 1 62.73 7.81 -43.00
CA MET A 1 63.09 6.39 -43.20
C MET A 1 61.79 5.60 -43.17
N LYS A 2 61.47 4.91 -44.27
CA LYS A 2 60.22 4.22 -44.56
C LYS A 2 60.24 2.81 -43.93
N ASN A 3 59.24 2.37 -43.16
CA ASN A 3 59.03 0.98 -42.88
C ASN A 3 57.64 0.59 -43.34
N LYS A 4 57.60 -0.34 -44.26
CA LYS A 4 56.44 -0.96 -44.88
C LYS A 4 55.93 -2.06 -43.96
N ILE A 5 54.64 -2.09 -43.69
CA ILE A 5 53.91 -3.18 -43.04
C ILE A 5 53.37 -4.10 -44.14
N ILE A 6 53.75 -5.33 -44.10
CA ILE A 6 53.31 -6.44 -44.99
C ILE A 6 52.03 -7.02 -44.38
N ILE A 7 50.94 -6.98 -45.14
CA ILE A 7 49.69 -7.67 -44.83
C ILE A 7 49.74 -9.07 -45.41
N THR A 8 49.73 -10.07 -44.56
CA THR A 8 49.60 -11.47 -44.98
C THR A 8 48.11 -11.89 -44.90
N ILE A 9 47.49 -12.11 -46.04
CA ILE A 9 46.13 -12.64 -46.18
C ILE A 9 46.23 -14.17 -46.06
N LEU A 10 45.61 -14.75 -45.03
CA LEU A 10 45.44 -16.18 -44.86
C LEU A 10 44.01 -16.57 -45.25
N CYS A 11 43.83 -17.14 -46.41
CA CYS A 11 42.61 -17.81 -46.84
C CYS A 11 42.47 -19.16 -46.12
N THR A 12 41.42 -19.30 -45.31
CA THR A 12 41.03 -20.62 -44.74
C THR A 12 39.66 -21.04 -45.30
N LEU A 13 39.64 -22.25 -45.85
CA LEU A 13 38.50 -22.89 -46.51
C LEU A 13 37.27 -23.01 -45.59
N MET A 14 36.10 -22.70 -46.15
CA MET A 14 34.82 -23.08 -45.59
C MET A 14 34.59 -24.59 -45.72
N ALA A 15 34.42 -25.27 -44.60
CA ALA A 15 33.79 -26.57 -44.55
C ALA A 15 32.29 -26.33 -44.22
N VAL A 16 31.43 -26.53 -45.22
CA VAL A 16 29.97 -26.52 -45.05
C VAL A 16 29.57 -27.82 -44.33
N GLY A 17 29.40 -27.74 -43.03
CA GLY A 17 28.73 -28.77 -42.24
C GLY A 17 27.26 -28.40 -42.06
N THR A 18 26.38 -29.05 -42.82
CA THR A 18 24.94 -29.01 -42.60
C THR A 18 24.61 -29.78 -41.33
N LEU A 19 24.54 -29.04 -40.20
CA LEU A 19 23.89 -29.52 -38.98
C LEU A 19 22.42 -29.11 -39.07
N THR A 20 21.56 -30.03 -39.49
CA THR A 20 20.13 -30.00 -39.22
C THR A 20 19.93 -30.25 -37.73
N GLY A 21 20.11 -29.21 -36.93
CA GLY A 21 19.64 -29.17 -35.55
C GLY A 21 18.18 -28.74 -35.58
N CYS A 22 17.26 -29.65 -35.27
CA CYS A 22 15.94 -29.29 -34.78
C CYS A 22 16.16 -28.49 -33.49
N GLY A 23 16.21 -27.18 -33.62
CA GLY A 23 16.09 -26.29 -32.51
C GLY A 23 14.63 -26.32 -32.01
N ALA A 24 14.37 -27.14 -30.98
CA ALA A 24 13.27 -26.81 -30.10
C ALA A 24 13.50 -25.34 -29.72
N GLY A 25 12.60 -24.43 -30.08
CA GLY A 25 12.66 -23.05 -29.67
C GLY A 25 12.84 -23.04 -28.14
N LYS A 26 13.92 -22.44 -27.64
CA LYS A 26 14.00 -22.10 -26.23
C LYS A 26 12.81 -21.17 -25.99
N THR A 27 11.76 -21.68 -25.35
CA THR A 27 10.77 -20.82 -24.70
C THR A 27 11.56 -19.92 -23.78
N ASP A 28 11.36 -18.62 -23.88
CA ASP A 28 11.96 -17.66 -22.96
C ASP A 28 11.48 -18.01 -21.55
N SER A 29 12.38 -18.60 -20.74
CA SER A 29 12.09 -19.07 -19.39
C SER A 29 12.29 -17.99 -18.34
N ARG A 30 12.53 -16.74 -18.73
CA ARG A 30 12.68 -15.61 -17.81
C ARG A 30 11.32 -15.01 -17.48
N ILE A 31 11.09 -14.79 -16.20
CA ILE A 31 9.94 -14.07 -15.64
C ILE A 31 10.48 -12.84 -14.89
N VAL A 32 9.87 -11.68 -15.09
CA VAL A 32 10.25 -10.43 -14.42
C VAL A 32 9.10 -9.97 -13.54
N ILE A 33 9.38 -9.84 -12.25
CA ILE A 33 8.43 -9.39 -11.24
C ILE A 33 8.86 -8.01 -10.75
N TRP A 34 7.96 -7.05 -10.78
CA TRP A 34 8.14 -5.78 -10.10
C TRP A 34 7.46 -5.80 -8.74
N THR A 35 8.04 -5.11 -7.76
CA THR A 35 7.45 -4.98 -6.43
C THR A 35 7.60 -3.57 -5.89
N ASN A 36 6.57 -3.09 -5.21
CA ASN A 36 6.61 -1.83 -4.46
C ASN A 36 7.15 -2.03 -3.02
N MET A 37 7.25 -3.27 -2.58
CA MET A 37 7.67 -3.65 -1.22
C MET A 37 9.20 -3.62 -1.13
N SER A 38 9.77 -2.57 -0.52
CA SER A 38 11.21 -2.32 -0.55
C SER A 38 12.03 -3.21 0.37
N VAL A 39 11.52 -3.53 1.55
CA VAL A 39 12.24 -4.32 2.57
C VAL A 39 12.09 -5.82 2.33
N GLU A 40 11.07 -6.24 1.61
CA GLU A 40 10.76 -7.64 1.33
C GLU A 40 11.39 -8.16 0.02
N VAL A 41 12.13 -7.34 -0.73
CA VAL A 41 12.69 -7.70 -2.05
C VAL A 41 13.53 -8.97 -2.00
N ASP A 42 14.43 -9.07 -1.03
CA ASP A 42 15.32 -10.24 -0.90
C ASP A 42 14.54 -11.52 -0.56
N THR A 43 13.49 -11.39 0.26
CA THR A 43 12.59 -12.49 0.58
C THR A 43 11.77 -12.92 -0.64
N LEU A 44 11.24 -11.96 -1.39
CA LEU A 44 10.53 -12.25 -2.65
C LEU A 44 11.45 -12.95 -3.65
N GLN A 45 12.70 -12.49 -3.80
CA GLN A 45 13.68 -13.13 -4.68
C GLN A 45 14.02 -14.57 -4.23
N LYS A 46 14.17 -14.83 -2.93
CA LYS A 46 14.35 -16.17 -2.38
C LYS A 46 13.24 -17.14 -2.85
N TYR A 47 11.98 -16.75 -2.69
CA TYR A 47 10.84 -17.57 -3.12
C TYR A 47 10.75 -17.68 -4.64
N ALA A 48 11.14 -16.65 -5.37
CA ALA A 48 11.23 -16.64 -6.82
C ALA A 48 12.28 -17.65 -7.32
N ASP A 49 13.47 -17.69 -6.70
CA ASP A 49 14.54 -18.64 -7.01
C ASP A 49 14.09 -20.08 -6.71
N GLU A 50 13.52 -20.33 -5.52
CA GLU A 50 13.05 -21.66 -5.11
C GLU A 50 11.95 -22.21 -6.03
N TRP A 51 11.00 -21.36 -6.42
CA TRP A 51 9.94 -21.73 -7.35
C TRP A 51 10.50 -21.92 -8.76
N GLY A 52 11.38 -21.03 -9.20
CA GLY A 52 12.01 -21.04 -10.50
C GLY A 52 12.84 -22.31 -10.74
N GLU A 53 13.66 -22.71 -9.77
CA GLU A 53 14.44 -23.96 -9.83
C GLU A 53 13.54 -25.20 -9.99
N LYS A 54 12.41 -25.24 -9.28
CA LYS A 54 11.46 -26.37 -9.34
C LYS A 54 10.70 -26.45 -10.66
N ASN A 55 10.45 -25.30 -11.31
CA ASN A 55 9.58 -25.18 -12.47
C ASN A 55 10.35 -24.91 -13.78
N GLY A 56 11.67 -24.70 -13.73
CA GLY A 56 12.51 -24.46 -14.90
C GLY A 56 12.45 -23.03 -15.44
N TYR A 57 12.20 -22.06 -14.57
CA TYR A 57 12.16 -20.62 -14.87
C TYR A 57 13.28 -19.87 -14.15
N GLU A 58 13.75 -18.80 -14.76
CA GLU A 58 14.57 -17.76 -14.12
C GLU A 58 13.63 -16.62 -13.75
N VAL A 59 13.44 -16.35 -12.46
CA VAL A 59 12.52 -15.32 -11.97
C VAL A 59 13.34 -14.20 -11.34
N GLU A 60 13.23 -12.99 -11.88
CA GLU A 60 13.91 -11.79 -11.38
C GLU A 60 12.92 -10.86 -10.69
N VAL A 61 13.21 -10.50 -9.43
CA VAL A 61 12.42 -9.55 -8.65
C VAL A 61 13.12 -8.19 -8.59
N LEU A 62 12.42 -7.15 -9.00
CA LEU A 62 12.96 -5.78 -9.05
C LEU A 62 12.10 -4.84 -8.22
N HIS A 63 12.72 -4.12 -7.28
CA HIS A 63 12.03 -3.02 -6.60
C HIS A 63 11.73 -1.89 -7.58
N GLN A 64 10.46 -1.70 -7.87
CA GLN A 64 9.94 -0.66 -8.76
C GLN A 64 8.58 -0.19 -8.25
N SER A 65 8.39 1.12 -8.24
CA SER A 65 7.11 1.76 -7.89
C SER A 65 6.58 2.53 -9.10
N PRO A 66 6.13 1.82 -10.17
CA PRO A 66 5.81 2.46 -11.42
C PRO A 66 4.48 3.18 -11.36
N SER A 67 4.38 4.32 -12.05
CA SER A 67 3.07 4.79 -12.48
C SER A 67 2.47 3.84 -13.53
N VAL A 68 1.15 3.87 -13.70
CA VAL A 68 0.45 3.08 -14.74
C VAL A 68 1.06 3.31 -16.13
N GLN A 69 1.43 4.55 -16.46
CA GLN A 69 2.07 4.90 -17.74
C GLN A 69 3.46 4.28 -17.89
N GLN A 70 4.28 4.26 -16.83
CA GLN A 70 5.60 3.63 -16.86
C GLN A 70 5.47 2.12 -17.03
N PHE A 71 4.53 1.47 -16.31
CA PHE A 71 4.24 0.06 -16.47
C PHE A 71 3.74 -0.26 -17.88
N ALA A 72 2.78 0.51 -18.41
CA ALA A 72 2.26 0.36 -19.77
C ALA A 72 3.31 0.50 -20.88
N GLN A 73 4.39 1.25 -20.63
CA GLN A 73 5.53 1.33 -21.54
C GLN A 73 6.46 0.12 -21.39
N ALA A 74 6.73 -0.29 -20.13
CA ALA A 74 7.66 -1.38 -19.84
C ALA A 74 7.17 -2.73 -20.36
N VAL A 75 5.88 -3.05 -20.21
CA VAL A 75 5.27 -4.34 -20.65
C VAL A 75 5.31 -4.56 -22.17
N LYS A 76 5.65 -3.53 -22.95
CA LYS A 76 5.85 -3.66 -24.41
C LYS A 76 7.24 -4.17 -24.78
N SER A 77 8.17 -4.22 -23.83
CA SER A 77 9.52 -4.73 -24.02
C SER A 77 9.57 -6.22 -23.69
N ALA A 78 10.40 -6.97 -24.42
CA ALA A 78 10.67 -8.38 -24.11
C ALA A 78 11.32 -8.60 -22.73
N SER A 79 11.86 -7.56 -22.11
CA SER A 79 12.37 -7.55 -20.73
C SER A 79 11.44 -6.82 -19.75
N GLY A 80 10.22 -6.56 -20.15
CA GLY A 80 9.21 -5.90 -19.30
C GLY A 80 8.67 -6.83 -18.21
N PRO A 81 7.97 -6.28 -17.21
CA PRO A 81 7.43 -7.07 -16.11
C PRO A 81 6.27 -7.97 -16.56
N ASP A 82 6.29 -9.21 -16.07
CA ASP A 82 5.22 -10.18 -16.20
C ASP A 82 4.15 -10.01 -15.11
N ALA A 83 4.54 -9.45 -13.94
CA ALA A 83 3.62 -9.17 -12.84
C ALA A 83 4.12 -8.02 -11.97
N VAL A 84 3.21 -7.52 -11.15
CA VAL A 84 3.56 -6.72 -9.96
C VAL A 84 3.11 -7.48 -8.73
N VAL A 85 3.99 -7.65 -7.76
CA VAL A 85 3.75 -8.31 -6.47
C VAL A 85 3.83 -7.25 -5.37
N GLY A 86 2.77 -7.08 -4.61
CA GLY A 86 2.72 -6.14 -3.49
C GLY A 86 2.64 -4.68 -3.93
N ILE A 87 1.47 -4.26 -4.45
CA ILE A 87 1.10 -2.85 -4.58
C ILE A 87 -0.07 -2.53 -3.67
N PRO A 88 -0.21 -1.29 -3.19
CA PRO A 88 -1.43 -0.83 -2.53
C PRO A 88 -2.66 -1.00 -3.44
N ASN A 89 -3.74 -1.54 -2.90
CA ASN A 89 -4.94 -1.90 -3.66
C ASN A 89 -5.66 -0.70 -4.32
N ASP A 90 -5.54 0.50 -3.78
CA ASP A 90 -6.11 1.72 -4.35
C ASP A 90 -5.54 2.05 -5.75
N GLN A 91 -4.39 1.47 -6.12
CA GLN A 91 -3.80 1.60 -7.45
C GLN A 91 -4.32 0.57 -8.46
N LEU A 92 -4.90 -0.56 -8.00
CA LEU A 92 -5.27 -1.68 -8.86
C LEU A 92 -6.25 -1.29 -9.98
N ALA A 93 -7.26 -0.49 -9.63
CA ALA A 93 -8.30 -0.08 -10.60
C ALA A 93 -7.70 0.67 -11.81
N ASP A 94 -6.65 1.45 -11.62
CA ASP A 94 -5.99 2.17 -12.70
C ASP A 94 -5.29 1.23 -13.68
N TYR A 95 -4.65 0.16 -13.19
CA TYR A 95 -4.05 -0.87 -14.05
C TYR A 95 -5.11 -1.67 -14.80
N VAL A 96 -6.23 -2.00 -14.14
CA VAL A 96 -7.37 -2.70 -14.75
C VAL A 96 -8.01 -1.85 -15.86
N ASN A 97 -8.30 -0.58 -15.56
CA ASN A 97 -8.91 0.35 -16.51
C ASN A 97 -8.02 0.64 -17.72
N ALA A 98 -6.69 0.57 -17.54
CA ALA A 98 -5.72 0.65 -18.64
C ALA A 98 -5.57 -0.68 -19.43
N GLY A 99 -6.28 -1.75 -19.06
CA GLY A 99 -6.20 -3.07 -19.70
C GLY A 99 -4.88 -3.79 -19.45
N LEU A 100 -4.17 -3.47 -18.36
CA LEU A 100 -2.83 -3.98 -18.06
C LEU A 100 -2.82 -5.18 -17.11
N ALA A 101 -3.88 -5.37 -16.30
CA ALA A 101 -4.01 -6.48 -15.38
C ALA A 101 -4.87 -7.61 -15.98
N ALA A 102 -4.43 -8.85 -15.85
CA ALA A 102 -5.17 -10.04 -16.26
C ALA A 102 -6.17 -10.47 -15.18
N GLU A 103 -7.31 -11.03 -15.57
CA GLU A 103 -8.26 -11.64 -14.64
C GLU A 103 -7.61 -12.83 -13.92
N VAL A 104 -7.88 -12.98 -12.62
CA VAL A 104 -7.37 -14.09 -11.80
C VAL A 104 -8.07 -15.38 -12.20
N PRO A 105 -7.34 -16.51 -12.42
CA PRO A 105 -7.96 -17.83 -12.57
C PRO A 105 -8.85 -18.17 -11.38
N GLN A 106 -10.04 -18.70 -11.63
CA GLN A 106 -11.05 -18.92 -10.60
C GLN A 106 -10.56 -19.89 -9.50
N GLU A 107 -9.73 -20.84 -9.87
CA GLU A 107 -9.18 -21.88 -9.00
C GLU A 107 -7.93 -21.45 -8.20
N LEU A 108 -7.40 -20.23 -8.41
CA LEU A 108 -6.14 -19.80 -7.82
C LEU A 108 -6.18 -19.77 -6.28
N TYR A 109 -7.26 -19.26 -5.73
CA TYR A 109 -7.50 -19.22 -4.29
C TYR A 109 -9.00 -19.11 -3.98
N THR A 110 -9.36 -19.44 -2.75
CA THR A 110 -10.74 -19.36 -2.25
C THR A 110 -10.92 -18.07 -1.43
N ASP A 111 -11.92 -17.26 -1.74
CA ASP A 111 -12.15 -15.98 -1.07
C ASP A 111 -12.28 -16.12 0.45
N SER A 112 -12.91 -17.20 0.93
CA SER A 112 -13.08 -17.46 2.38
C SER A 112 -11.78 -17.73 3.15
N ASP A 113 -10.65 -17.88 2.47
CA ASP A 113 -9.34 -18.05 3.12
C ASP A 113 -8.75 -16.71 3.57
N PHE A 114 -9.38 -15.60 3.20
CA PHE A 114 -8.92 -14.23 3.45
C PHE A 114 -9.99 -13.40 4.17
N SER A 115 -9.58 -12.28 4.75
CA SER A 115 -10.52 -11.31 5.31
C SER A 115 -11.35 -10.63 4.22
N ASP A 116 -12.57 -10.19 4.56
CA ASP A 116 -13.45 -9.48 3.61
C ASP A 116 -12.76 -8.25 3.00
N ALA A 117 -11.99 -7.51 3.80
CA ALA A 117 -11.23 -6.35 3.33
C ALA A 117 -10.17 -6.73 2.29
N ALA A 118 -9.42 -7.82 2.52
CA ALA A 118 -8.40 -8.29 1.60
C ALA A 118 -9.00 -8.77 0.27
N ILE A 119 -10.13 -9.46 0.33
CA ILE A 119 -10.82 -9.93 -0.88
C ILE A 119 -11.44 -8.77 -1.66
N GLN A 120 -12.12 -7.84 -0.99
CA GLN A 120 -12.71 -6.67 -1.65
C GLN A 120 -11.64 -5.86 -2.40
N ALA A 121 -10.44 -5.76 -1.85
CA ALA A 121 -9.30 -5.09 -2.45
C ALA A 121 -8.82 -5.69 -3.80
N CYS A 122 -9.20 -6.95 -4.08
CA CYS A 122 -8.80 -7.67 -5.30
C CYS A 122 -9.81 -7.55 -6.45
N TYR A 123 -10.97 -6.94 -6.19
CA TYR A 123 -12.06 -6.83 -7.17
C TYR A 123 -12.15 -5.42 -7.75
N VAL A 124 -12.32 -5.35 -9.08
CA VAL A 124 -12.66 -4.14 -9.82
C VAL A 124 -13.84 -4.48 -10.73
N ASP A 125 -14.91 -3.69 -10.67
CA ASP A 125 -16.14 -3.90 -11.46
C ASP A 125 -16.70 -5.34 -11.37
N GLY A 126 -16.65 -5.93 -10.17
CA GLY A 126 -17.19 -7.26 -9.89
C GLY A 126 -16.35 -8.42 -10.42
N LYS A 127 -15.15 -8.18 -10.93
CA LYS A 127 -14.20 -9.19 -11.39
C LYS A 127 -12.92 -9.15 -10.58
N ARG A 128 -12.31 -10.31 -10.42
CA ARG A 128 -11.09 -10.49 -9.64
C ARG A 128 -9.85 -10.31 -10.52
N TYR A 129 -9.01 -9.32 -10.18
CA TYR A 129 -7.80 -8.98 -10.94
C TYR A 129 -6.50 -9.13 -10.16
N ALA A 130 -6.58 -9.40 -8.87
CA ALA A 130 -5.39 -9.54 -8.04
C ALA A 130 -5.54 -10.65 -7.00
N ALA A 131 -4.42 -11.06 -6.42
CA ALA A 131 -4.36 -11.94 -5.27
C ALA A 131 -3.85 -11.13 -4.06
N PRO A 132 -4.47 -11.24 -2.87
CA PRO A 132 -4.06 -10.52 -1.69
C PRO A 132 -2.81 -11.16 -1.08
N LEU A 133 -1.83 -10.34 -0.68
CA LEU A 133 -0.58 -10.80 -0.09
C LEU A 133 -0.52 -10.50 1.41
N SER A 134 -0.72 -9.25 1.78
CA SER A 134 -0.73 -8.80 3.17
C SER A 134 -1.74 -7.68 3.37
N VAL A 135 -2.15 -7.49 4.62
CA VAL A 135 -3.02 -6.38 5.05
C VAL A 135 -2.27 -5.48 6.00
N GLU A 136 -2.61 -4.19 5.97
CA GLU A 136 -1.96 -3.17 6.79
C GLU A 136 -2.95 -2.08 7.16
N THR A 137 -2.72 -1.45 8.30
CA THR A 137 -3.46 -0.29 8.75
C THR A 137 -2.57 0.59 9.63
N THR A 138 -3.09 1.73 10.09
CA THR A 138 -2.41 2.55 11.09
C THR A 138 -2.87 2.17 12.50
N ALA A 139 -1.96 2.31 13.48
CA ALA A 139 -2.24 2.11 14.89
C ALA A 139 -1.55 3.19 15.73
N LEU A 140 -1.83 3.21 17.03
CA LEU A 140 -1.22 4.17 17.95
C LEU A 140 0.09 3.61 18.51
N PHE A 141 1.21 4.21 18.10
CA PHE A 141 2.51 4.03 18.74
C PHE A 141 2.61 5.00 19.91
N TYR A 142 3.15 4.55 21.03
CA TYR A 142 3.39 5.41 22.19
C TYR A 142 4.77 5.16 22.79
N ASN A 143 5.41 6.24 23.23
CA ASN A 143 6.71 6.16 23.90
C ASN A 143 6.54 5.64 25.34
N THR A 144 7.10 4.47 25.64
CA THR A 144 6.93 3.79 26.93
C THR A 144 7.63 4.48 28.10
N GLU A 145 8.55 5.42 27.84
CA GLU A 145 9.17 6.24 28.88
C GLU A 145 8.34 7.49 29.22
N LEU A 146 7.48 7.93 28.28
CA LEU A 146 6.66 9.13 28.45
C LEU A 146 5.21 8.81 28.82
N VAL A 147 4.71 7.64 28.43
CA VAL A 147 3.30 7.23 28.59
C VAL A 147 3.22 6.11 29.62
N SER A 148 2.65 6.40 30.79
CA SER A 148 2.43 5.42 31.86
C SER A 148 1.10 4.68 31.76
N LYS A 149 0.12 5.25 31.03
CA LYS A 149 -1.21 4.67 30.77
C LYS A 149 -1.62 5.02 29.35
N VAL A 150 -1.90 3.99 28.55
CA VAL A 150 -2.42 4.16 27.18
C VAL A 150 -3.79 4.84 27.23
N PRO A 151 -4.01 5.91 26.42
CA PRO A 151 -5.30 6.60 26.39
C PRO A 151 -6.36 5.73 25.73
N SER A 152 -7.57 5.72 26.26
CA SER A 152 -8.73 4.98 25.71
C SER A 152 -9.60 5.85 24.80
N THR A 153 -9.45 7.17 24.90
CA THR A 153 -10.18 8.16 24.08
C THR A 153 -9.22 9.19 23.52
N TRP A 154 -9.61 9.84 22.43
CA TRP A 154 -8.86 10.95 21.86
C TRP A 154 -8.78 12.17 22.80
N GLU A 155 -9.79 12.36 23.65
CA GLU A 155 -9.78 13.40 24.68
C GLU A 155 -8.66 13.14 25.70
N GLU A 156 -8.53 11.90 26.19
CA GLU A 156 -7.42 11.49 27.06
C GLU A 156 -6.07 11.65 26.35
N LEU A 157 -5.98 11.27 25.05
CA LEU A 157 -4.76 11.40 24.26
C LEU A 157 -4.32 12.87 24.16
N VAL A 158 -5.25 13.77 23.82
CA VAL A 158 -4.98 15.23 23.73
C VAL A 158 -4.44 15.79 25.05
N GLU A 159 -5.06 15.42 26.20
CA GLU A 159 -4.61 15.86 27.52
C GLU A 159 -3.18 15.36 27.85
N GLN A 160 -2.89 14.09 27.56
CA GLN A 160 -1.58 13.49 27.83
C GLN A 160 -0.53 14.04 26.85
N ALA A 161 -0.86 14.17 25.57
CA ALA A 161 0.02 14.69 24.52
C ALA A 161 0.46 16.14 24.81
N ALA A 162 -0.45 16.97 25.32
CA ALA A 162 -0.14 18.36 25.68
C ALA A 162 0.96 18.49 26.76
N GLN A 163 1.16 17.45 27.56
CA GLN A 163 2.18 17.43 28.63
C GLN A 163 3.46 16.72 28.19
N ASN A 164 3.44 15.95 27.10
CA ASN A 164 4.50 15.02 26.71
C ASN A 164 4.92 15.18 25.23
N GLY A 165 4.97 16.40 24.72
CA GLY A 165 5.52 16.72 23.39
C GLY A 165 4.61 16.48 22.21
N GLY A 166 3.31 16.17 22.42
CA GLY A 166 2.34 16.08 21.35
C GLY A 166 2.09 14.69 20.79
N VAL A 167 1.32 14.63 19.74
CA VAL A 167 1.07 13.48 18.85
C VAL A 167 1.57 13.84 17.46
N GLN A 168 2.18 12.89 16.77
CA GLN A 168 2.76 13.11 15.45
C GLN A 168 2.20 12.10 14.44
N PHE A 169 1.74 12.59 13.30
CA PHE A 169 1.32 11.82 12.12
C PHE A 169 1.13 12.77 10.95
N ASP A 170 1.01 12.26 9.75
CA ASP A 170 0.68 13.08 8.58
C ASP A 170 -0.82 13.40 8.54
N ALA A 171 -1.23 14.30 9.43
CA ALA A 171 -2.62 14.77 9.54
C ALA A 171 -3.07 15.65 8.37
N THR A 172 -2.36 15.62 7.24
CA THR A 172 -2.83 16.20 5.97
C THR A 172 -3.33 15.12 5.01
N SER A 173 -3.16 13.86 5.35
CA SER A 173 -3.56 12.73 4.52
C SER A 173 -4.84 12.09 5.05
N ILE A 174 -5.82 11.91 4.17
CA ILE A 174 -7.08 11.20 4.49
C ILE A 174 -6.83 9.78 5.03
N TYR A 175 -5.68 9.16 4.72
CA TYR A 175 -5.31 7.85 5.24
C TYR A 175 -5.22 7.83 6.78
N TYR A 176 -4.79 8.94 7.39
CA TYR A 176 -4.72 9.10 8.84
C TYR A 176 -5.96 9.79 9.43
N ASP A 177 -6.64 10.60 8.62
CA ASP A 177 -7.77 11.41 9.08
C ASP A 177 -9.11 10.68 9.00
N LEU A 178 -9.20 9.60 8.21
CA LEU A 178 -10.45 8.88 7.96
C LEU A 178 -11.16 8.46 9.24
N GLY A 179 -10.41 8.05 10.27
CA GLY A 179 -10.99 7.63 11.54
C GLY A 179 -11.79 8.72 12.26
N PHE A 180 -11.36 9.98 12.18
CA PHE A 180 -12.14 11.11 12.69
C PHE A 180 -13.42 11.34 11.88
N VAL A 181 -13.26 11.31 10.54
CA VAL A 181 -14.38 11.48 9.60
C VAL A 181 -15.43 10.40 9.82
N ARG A 182 -14.99 9.13 9.93
CA ARG A 182 -15.88 7.97 10.15
C ARG A 182 -16.60 8.02 11.50
N ALA A 183 -15.87 8.34 12.56
CA ALA A 183 -16.44 8.43 13.91
C ALA A 183 -17.54 9.49 14.02
N CYS A 184 -17.48 10.54 13.20
CA CYS A 184 -18.52 11.58 13.10
C CYS A 184 -19.57 11.29 12.03
N GLY A 185 -19.53 10.15 11.33
CA GLY A 185 -20.52 9.75 10.32
C GLY A 185 -20.26 10.25 8.91
N GLY A 186 -19.05 10.77 8.63
CA GLY A 186 -18.58 11.03 7.28
C GLY A 186 -18.08 9.74 6.58
N TYR A 187 -17.77 9.82 5.30
CA TYR A 187 -17.22 8.74 4.48
C TYR A 187 -16.58 9.31 3.21
N ILE A 188 -15.71 8.52 2.55
CA ILE A 188 -15.13 8.94 1.27
C ILE A 188 -16.19 8.78 0.17
N PHE A 189 -16.50 7.54 -0.20
CA PHE A 189 -17.55 7.18 -1.16
C PHE A 189 -18.55 6.25 -0.49
N GLN A 190 -19.84 6.37 -0.83
CA GLN A 190 -20.84 5.47 -0.30
C GLN A 190 -20.65 4.06 -0.86
N TYR A 191 -20.43 3.08 0.01
CA TYR A 191 -20.41 1.67 -0.37
C TYR A 191 -21.82 1.09 -0.26
N LYS A 192 -22.34 0.56 -1.36
CA LYS A 192 -23.69 -0.02 -1.41
C LYS A 192 -23.76 -1.13 -2.45
N ASP A 193 -24.46 -2.21 -2.09
CA ASP A 193 -24.73 -3.35 -2.99
C ASP A 193 -23.44 -3.95 -3.63
N GLY A 194 -22.31 -3.93 -2.91
CA GLY A 194 -21.04 -4.48 -3.37
C GLY A 194 -20.18 -3.54 -4.23
N ALA A 195 -20.55 -2.26 -4.36
CA ALA A 195 -19.82 -1.28 -5.14
C ALA A 195 -19.73 0.09 -4.44
N TYR A 196 -18.75 0.89 -4.81
CA TYR A 196 -18.64 2.28 -4.39
C TYR A 196 -19.41 3.20 -5.36
N ASP A 197 -20.32 4.02 -4.83
CA ASP A 197 -20.92 5.12 -5.57
C ASP A 197 -20.03 6.36 -5.45
N THR A 198 -19.18 6.59 -6.45
CA THR A 198 -18.24 7.71 -6.47
C THR A 198 -18.91 9.07 -6.68
N SER A 199 -20.23 9.10 -6.93
CA SER A 199 -21.03 10.33 -6.98
C SER A 199 -21.55 10.75 -5.60
N ASP A 200 -21.66 9.81 -4.65
CA ASP A 200 -22.09 10.04 -3.27
C ASP A 200 -20.87 10.13 -2.35
N ILE A 201 -20.46 11.37 -2.06
CA ILE A 201 -19.25 11.75 -1.33
C ILE A 201 -19.64 12.34 0.01
N GLY A 202 -19.28 11.66 1.11
CA GLY A 202 -19.63 12.05 2.47
C GLY A 202 -18.60 12.93 3.19
N LEU A 203 -17.67 13.57 2.45
CA LEU A 203 -16.60 14.40 3.01
C LEU A 203 -17.03 15.85 3.37
N ALA A 204 -18.27 16.22 3.11
CA ALA A 204 -18.80 17.54 3.48
C ALA A 204 -20.15 17.46 4.20
N ASN A 205 -20.54 16.29 4.72
CA ASN A 205 -21.68 16.20 5.60
C ASN A 205 -21.35 16.85 6.97
N GLU A 206 -22.35 17.06 7.81
CA GLU A 206 -22.21 17.76 9.10
C GLU A 206 -21.14 17.07 9.98
N GLY A 207 -21.11 15.74 10.02
CA GLY A 207 -20.13 14.99 10.81
C GLY A 207 -18.70 15.11 10.26
N ALA A 208 -18.49 15.09 8.94
CA ALA A 208 -17.18 15.30 8.36
C ALA A 208 -16.62 16.70 8.69
N VAL A 209 -17.48 17.73 8.70
CA VAL A 209 -17.09 19.09 9.10
C VAL A 209 -16.66 19.13 10.57
N GLU A 210 -17.38 18.45 11.48
CA GLU A 210 -17.00 18.30 12.89
C GLU A 210 -15.62 17.64 13.05
N ALA A 211 -15.34 16.59 12.26
CA ALA A 211 -14.03 15.95 12.23
C ALA A 211 -12.91 16.91 11.79
N TYR A 212 -13.14 17.70 10.75
CA TYR A 212 -12.16 18.70 10.29
C TYR A 212 -11.97 19.85 11.28
N GLU A 213 -13.00 20.24 12.03
CA GLU A 213 -12.85 21.20 13.14
C GLU A 213 -11.90 20.64 14.22
N PHE A 214 -12.00 19.33 14.55
CA PHE A 214 -11.09 18.72 15.48
C PHE A 214 -9.66 18.62 14.91
N ILE A 215 -9.48 18.20 13.67
CA ILE A 215 -8.18 18.16 12.98
C ILE A 215 -7.54 19.56 12.95
N ASN A 216 -8.34 20.59 12.69
CA ASN A 216 -7.90 21.99 12.79
C ASN A 216 -7.47 22.36 14.22
N ALA A 217 -8.20 21.89 15.22
CA ALA A 217 -7.89 22.16 16.62
C ALA A 217 -6.59 21.49 17.06
N LEU A 218 -6.23 20.31 16.53
CA LEU A 218 -4.93 19.65 16.83
C LEU A 218 -3.75 20.57 16.49
N CYS A 219 -3.83 21.30 15.39
CA CYS A 219 -2.81 22.26 14.97
C CYS A 219 -2.97 23.62 15.68
N ASN A 220 -4.11 24.28 15.50
CA ASN A 220 -4.28 25.71 15.78
C ASN A 220 -4.74 26.03 17.21
N LYS A 221 -5.29 25.07 17.94
CA LYS A 221 -5.78 25.26 19.32
C LYS A 221 -4.93 24.54 20.35
N TYR A 222 -4.64 23.27 20.10
CA TYR A 222 -3.90 22.44 21.04
C TYR A 222 -2.39 22.48 20.81
N ASN A 223 -1.94 22.90 19.61
CA ASN A 223 -0.52 22.97 19.20
C ASN A 223 0.18 21.61 19.34
N LEU A 224 -0.52 20.51 19.05
CA LEU A 224 0.00 19.15 19.15
C LEU A 224 0.69 18.70 17.85
N ILE A 225 0.31 19.31 16.73
CA ILE A 225 0.85 19.06 15.39
C ILE A 225 1.25 20.42 14.80
N THR A 226 2.32 20.47 14.03
CA THR A 226 2.74 21.67 13.31
C THR A 226 2.18 21.70 11.88
N ALA A 227 1.91 22.88 11.35
CA ALA A 227 1.31 23.04 10.01
C ALA A 227 2.21 22.54 8.85
N ASP A 228 3.49 22.36 9.10
CA ASP A 228 4.49 21.81 8.16
C ASP A 228 4.73 20.32 8.32
N VAL A 229 3.92 19.62 9.14
CA VAL A 229 4.07 18.18 9.36
C VAL A 229 4.03 17.41 8.06
N THR A 230 4.89 16.41 7.97
CA THR A 230 4.91 15.37 6.93
C THR A 230 5.14 14.03 7.63
N ALA A 231 4.90 12.92 6.93
CA ALA A 231 5.18 11.60 7.46
C ALA A 231 6.63 11.46 7.97
N ASP A 232 7.61 11.99 7.24
CA ASP A 232 9.04 11.95 7.63
C ASP A 232 9.34 12.79 8.87
N ILE A 233 8.75 13.99 8.97
CA ILE A 233 8.90 14.85 10.15
C ILE A 233 8.27 14.17 11.37
N ALA A 234 7.07 13.63 11.23
CA ALA A 234 6.35 12.93 12.30
C ALA A 234 7.15 11.72 12.80
N ARG A 235 7.60 10.86 11.88
CA ARG A 235 8.44 9.70 12.16
C ARG A 235 9.72 10.10 12.89
N SER A 236 10.45 11.08 12.37
CA SER A 236 11.69 11.58 12.97
C SER A 236 11.47 12.15 14.37
N ASN A 237 10.37 12.86 14.61
CA ASN A 237 10.07 13.43 15.94
C ASN A 237 9.81 12.31 16.96
N PHE A 238 9.04 11.29 16.60
CA PHE A 238 8.77 10.16 17.48
C PHE A 238 10.06 9.34 17.74
N GLN A 239 10.80 9.01 16.68
CA GLN A 239 12.07 8.29 16.76
C GLN A 239 13.09 8.94 17.72
N ASN A 240 13.10 10.27 17.76
CA ASN A 240 13.99 11.05 18.63
C ASN A 240 13.38 11.36 20.01
N GLY A 241 12.27 10.73 20.40
CA GLY A 241 11.63 10.91 21.70
C GLY A 241 11.05 12.31 21.94
N LYS A 242 10.76 13.07 20.89
CA LYS A 242 10.23 14.44 21.00
C LYS A 242 8.71 14.50 21.26
N CYS A 243 8.00 13.39 21.09
CA CYS A 243 6.57 13.29 21.31
C CYS A 243 6.19 11.96 21.95
N ALA A 244 5.07 11.97 22.68
CA ALA A 244 4.57 10.78 23.37
C ALA A 244 3.89 9.79 22.43
N TYR A 245 3.25 10.28 21.37
CA TYR A 245 2.40 9.50 20.49
C TYR A 245 2.76 9.70 19.03
N TYR A 246 2.63 8.60 18.27
CA TYR A 246 2.77 8.60 16.81
C TYR A 246 1.69 7.69 16.21
N ILE A 247 1.09 8.12 15.12
CA ILE A 247 0.19 7.26 14.35
C ILE A 247 0.93 6.84 13.09
N GLY A 248 1.13 5.54 12.92
CA GLY A 248 1.85 4.96 11.81
C GLY A 248 1.44 3.53 11.54
N GLY A 249 2.16 2.87 10.65
CA GLY A 249 1.89 1.49 10.25
C GLY A 249 3.04 0.54 10.57
N PRO A 250 2.91 -0.75 10.19
CA PRO A 250 3.95 -1.75 10.43
C PRO A 250 5.30 -1.38 9.78
N TRP A 251 5.29 -0.64 8.67
CA TRP A 251 6.49 -0.15 7.98
C TRP A 251 7.39 0.78 8.80
N ASP A 252 6.94 1.23 9.97
CA ASP A 252 7.73 2.09 10.87
C ASP A 252 8.45 1.31 11.99
N ILE A 253 8.07 0.05 12.24
CA ILE A 253 8.55 -0.77 13.36
C ILE A 253 10.07 -0.96 13.29
N ASP A 254 10.58 -1.41 12.13
CA ASP A 254 12.00 -1.66 11.95
C ASP A 254 12.84 -0.38 12.18
N GLY A 255 12.37 0.75 11.66
CA GLY A 255 13.03 2.05 11.85
C GLY A 255 13.15 2.45 13.33
N PHE A 256 12.08 2.28 14.11
CA PHE A 256 12.06 2.60 15.53
C PHE A 256 12.85 1.59 16.36
N THR A 257 12.80 0.30 16.00
CA THR A 257 13.58 -0.77 16.65
C THR A 257 15.08 -0.56 16.42
N SER A 258 15.48 -0.29 15.18
CA SER A 258 16.89 -0.02 14.83
C SER A 258 17.44 1.23 15.52
N ALA A 259 16.61 2.24 15.74
CA ALA A 259 16.96 3.45 16.46
C ALA A 259 16.93 3.29 18.00
N GLN A 260 16.49 2.12 18.48
CA GLN A 260 16.29 1.85 19.91
C GLN A 260 15.29 2.82 20.57
N THR A 261 14.28 3.25 19.82
CA THR A 261 13.19 4.09 20.34
C THR A 261 12.37 3.26 21.34
N PRO A 262 12.10 3.76 22.56
CA PRO A 262 11.28 3.03 23.52
C PRO A 262 9.80 3.17 23.14
N PHE A 263 9.23 2.16 22.48
CA PHE A 263 7.84 2.22 22.04
C PHE A 263 7.06 0.93 22.30
N ALA A 264 5.75 1.07 22.31
CA ALA A 264 4.79 -0.02 22.15
C ALA A 264 3.63 0.45 21.26
N ILE A 265 2.77 -0.48 20.84
CA ILE A 265 1.69 -0.22 19.91
C ILE A 265 0.37 -0.63 20.56
N SER A 266 -0.70 0.11 20.31
CA SER A 266 -2.07 -0.21 20.72
C SER A 266 -3.05 0.12 19.60
N GLU A 267 -4.27 -0.42 19.72
CA GLU A 267 -5.40 0.08 18.94
C GLU A 267 -5.55 1.60 19.11
N MET A 268 -6.15 2.23 18.11
CA MET A 268 -6.51 3.64 18.17
C MET A 268 -7.55 3.89 19.27
N PRO A 269 -7.42 4.98 20.03
CA PRO A 269 -8.42 5.37 21.01
C PRO A 269 -9.73 5.75 20.33
N THR A 270 -10.85 5.56 21.01
CA THR A 270 -12.17 5.97 20.52
C THR A 270 -12.24 7.49 20.33
N PHE A 271 -13.03 7.94 19.36
CA PHE A 271 -13.31 9.36 19.15
C PHE A 271 -14.82 9.61 19.30
N HIS A 272 -15.22 10.56 20.12
CA HIS A 272 -16.62 10.84 20.49
C HIS A 272 -17.41 9.58 20.90
N GLY A 273 -16.72 8.64 21.58
CA GLY A 273 -17.31 7.38 22.02
C GLY A 273 -17.57 6.38 20.89
N GLN A 274 -17.10 6.64 19.68
CA GLN A 274 -17.16 5.71 18.54
C GLN A 274 -15.79 5.05 18.30
N PRO A 275 -15.74 3.82 17.79
CA PRO A 275 -14.50 3.20 17.31
C PRO A 275 -13.81 4.09 16.29
N PHE A 276 -12.48 4.15 16.35
CA PHE A 276 -11.68 4.85 15.35
C PHE A 276 -11.42 3.93 14.15
N VAL A 277 -12.21 4.10 13.10
CA VAL A 277 -12.17 3.25 11.90
C VAL A 277 -11.01 3.68 11.02
N THR A 278 -9.95 2.87 10.97
CA THR A 278 -8.80 3.15 10.09
C THR A 278 -8.97 2.52 8.69
N PRO A 279 -8.36 3.09 7.66
CA PRO A 279 -8.28 2.42 6.37
C PRO A 279 -7.48 1.12 6.49
N VAL A 280 -8.02 0.04 5.94
CA VAL A 280 -7.29 -1.21 5.76
C VAL A 280 -6.79 -1.26 4.33
N GLY A 281 -5.48 -1.10 4.16
CA GLY A 281 -4.79 -1.30 2.90
C GLY A 281 -4.49 -2.79 2.69
N THR A 282 -4.53 -3.23 1.45
CA THR A 282 -4.10 -4.57 1.06
C THR A 282 -3.00 -4.47 0.03
N GLN A 283 -1.87 -5.10 0.32
CA GLN A 283 -0.85 -5.32 -0.70
C GLN A 283 -1.33 -6.43 -1.62
N VAL A 284 -1.60 -6.08 -2.87
CA VAL A 284 -2.15 -7.01 -3.86
C VAL A 284 -1.14 -7.33 -4.95
N SER A 285 -1.28 -8.50 -5.56
CA SER A 285 -0.41 -8.97 -6.64
C SER A 285 -1.24 -9.23 -7.88
N PHE A 286 -0.83 -8.69 -9.03
CA PHE A 286 -1.51 -8.92 -10.31
C PHE A 286 -0.53 -9.35 -11.40
N VAL A 287 -1.03 -10.10 -12.38
CA VAL A 287 -0.27 -10.52 -13.56
C VAL A 287 -0.57 -9.58 -14.72
N SER A 288 0.47 -9.24 -15.48
CA SER A 288 0.35 -8.41 -16.68
C SER A 288 -0.51 -9.10 -17.74
N ASN A 289 -1.50 -8.39 -18.28
CA ASN A 289 -2.28 -8.88 -19.44
C ASN A 289 -1.42 -9.04 -20.70
N ASN A 290 -0.22 -8.46 -20.73
CA ASN A 290 0.73 -8.57 -21.82
C ASN A 290 1.71 -9.76 -21.66
N SER A 291 1.73 -10.44 -20.51
CA SER A 291 2.59 -11.60 -20.29
C SER A 291 2.08 -12.79 -21.11
N ASP A 292 3.01 -13.49 -21.77
CA ASP A 292 2.77 -14.79 -22.43
C ASP A 292 2.95 -15.98 -21.47
N LYS A 293 3.26 -15.70 -20.18
CA LYS A 293 3.50 -16.67 -19.10
C LYS A 293 2.49 -16.51 -17.95
N GLN A 294 1.29 -16.02 -18.22
CA GLN A 294 0.31 -15.72 -17.16
C GLN A 294 0.05 -16.89 -16.23
N GLU A 295 -0.12 -18.10 -16.75
CA GLU A 295 -0.35 -19.32 -15.95
C GLU A 295 0.80 -19.58 -14.97
N GLN A 296 2.04 -19.49 -15.45
CA GLN A 296 3.24 -19.74 -14.65
C GLN A 296 3.41 -18.65 -13.58
N VAL A 297 3.13 -17.41 -13.91
CA VAL A 297 3.24 -16.28 -12.98
C VAL A 297 2.16 -16.37 -11.90
N TRP A 298 0.92 -16.75 -12.25
CA TRP A 298 -0.13 -17.02 -11.26
C TRP A 298 0.25 -18.20 -10.34
N ASN A 299 0.86 -19.27 -10.87
CA ASN A 299 1.39 -20.38 -10.09
C ASN A 299 2.49 -19.92 -9.10
N PHE A 300 3.35 -19.00 -9.53
CA PHE A 300 4.36 -18.42 -8.63
C PHE A 300 3.69 -17.58 -7.51
N ILE A 301 2.72 -16.74 -7.84
CA ILE A 301 1.99 -15.94 -6.85
C ILE A 301 1.27 -16.84 -5.85
N GLN A 302 0.62 -17.91 -6.31
CA GLN A 302 0.00 -18.89 -5.42
C GLN A 302 1.03 -19.55 -4.50
N TYR A 303 2.18 -20.00 -5.05
CA TYR A 303 3.26 -20.58 -4.26
C TYR A 303 3.77 -19.62 -3.20
N LEU A 304 3.92 -18.34 -3.53
CA LEU A 304 4.34 -17.29 -2.60
C LEU A 304 3.34 -17.10 -1.46
N ILE A 305 2.05 -17.02 -1.76
CA ILE A 305 0.98 -16.88 -0.76
C ILE A 305 0.93 -18.09 0.18
N GLU A 306 1.12 -19.30 -0.36
CA GLU A 306 1.04 -20.54 0.42
C GLU A 306 2.26 -20.80 1.31
N ASN A 307 3.43 -20.30 0.93
CA ASN A 307 4.69 -20.69 1.56
C ASN A 307 5.50 -19.50 2.11
N GLY A 308 5.29 -18.27 1.62
CA GLY A 308 6.13 -17.12 1.91
C GLY A 308 5.60 -16.20 3.02
N ALA A 309 4.42 -16.48 3.56
CA ALA A 309 3.72 -15.56 4.45
C ALA A 309 4.52 -15.17 5.70
N LEU A 310 5.13 -16.16 6.38
CA LEU A 310 5.92 -15.91 7.59
C LEU A 310 7.20 -15.12 7.29
N ASP A 311 7.96 -15.53 6.28
CA ASP A 311 9.21 -14.85 5.93
C ASP A 311 8.96 -13.40 5.45
N LEU A 312 7.84 -13.14 4.74
CA LEU A 312 7.43 -11.79 4.34
C LEU A 312 7.01 -10.95 5.54
N TYR A 313 6.29 -11.56 6.50
CA TYR A 313 5.96 -10.92 7.76
C TYR A 313 7.23 -10.56 8.55
N GLU A 314 8.18 -11.49 8.70
CA GLU A 314 9.45 -11.24 9.40
C GLU A 314 10.30 -10.16 8.71
N ALA A 315 10.19 -9.99 7.39
CA ALA A 315 10.91 -8.96 6.64
C ALA A 315 10.29 -7.55 6.74
N GLY A 316 8.95 -7.45 6.81
CA GLY A 316 8.27 -6.16 6.65
C GLY A 316 7.16 -5.88 7.66
N ASP A 317 6.97 -6.73 8.67
CA ASP A 317 5.95 -6.63 9.74
C ASP A 317 4.48 -6.51 9.25
N ARG A 318 4.23 -6.69 7.94
CA ARG A 318 2.88 -6.64 7.38
C ARG A 318 2.12 -7.91 7.68
N ILE A 319 0.89 -7.77 8.17
CA ILE A 319 0.06 -8.92 8.53
C ILE A 319 -0.31 -9.72 7.27
N PRO A 320 -0.06 -11.04 7.23
CA PRO A 320 -0.49 -11.86 6.09
C PRO A 320 -1.99 -11.72 5.82
N ALA A 321 -2.36 -11.65 4.55
CA ALA A 321 -3.77 -11.50 4.16
C ALA A 321 -4.56 -12.80 4.43
N ARG A 322 -3.92 -13.98 4.32
CA ARG A 322 -4.55 -15.28 4.55
C ARG A 322 -4.77 -15.52 6.05
N LEU A 323 -6.02 -15.78 6.43
CA LEU A 323 -6.42 -15.94 7.84
C LEU A 323 -5.67 -17.06 8.56
N ALA A 324 -5.39 -18.18 7.88
CA ALA A 324 -4.65 -19.30 8.47
C ALA A 324 -3.19 -18.91 8.84
N ASP A 325 -2.59 -17.96 8.11
CA ASP A 325 -1.22 -17.52 8.40
C ASP A 325 -1.17 -16.56 9.58
N GLN A 326 -2.25 -15.82 9.84
CA GLN A 326 -2.37 -14.98 11.04
C GLN A 326 -2.38 -15.80 12.34
N GLU A 327 -2.72 -17.09 12.27
CA GLU A 327 -2.70 -18.01 13.42
C GLU A 327 -1.30 -18.61 13.70
N LEU A 328 -0.28 -18.27 12.92
CA LEU A 328 1.09 -18.70 13.19
C LEU A 328 1.58 -18.17 14.54
N ALA A 329 2.32 -18.99 15.27
CA ALA A 329 2.77 -18.68 16.62
C ALA A 329 3.63 -17.41 16.69
N GLU A 330 4.43 -17.15 15.67
CA GLU A 330 5.28 -15.99 15.52
C GLU A 330 4.44 -14.68 15.45
N ILE A 331 3.27 -14.72 14.82
CA ILE A 331 2.34 -13.60 14.71
C ILE A 331 1.49 -13.48 15.97
N GLN A 332 0.95 -14.60 16.46
CA GLN A 332 0.10 -14.63 17.64
C GLN A 332 0.82 -14.20 18.93
N ASN A 333 2.13 -14.46 19.04
CA ASN A 333 2.94 -14.05 20.19
C ASN A 333 3.60 -12.67 20.02
N ASN A 334 3.43 -12.00 18.90
CA ASN A 334 3.97 -10.66 18.67
C ASN A 334 2.93 -9.60 19.06
N GLU A 335 3.21 -8.87 20.14
CA GLU A 335 2.32 -7.83 20.69
C GLU A 335 2.02 -6.73 19.66
N TYR A 336 2.98 -6.38 18.80
CA TYR A 336 2.78 -5.37 17.74
C TYR A 336 1.81 -5.90 16.67
N ALA A 337 2.00 -7.14 16.21
CA ALA A 337 1.10 -7.77 15.27
C ALA A 337 -0.34 -7.85 15.81
N GLN A 338 -0.50 -8.22 17.10
CA GLN A 338 -1.81 -8.29 17.73
C GLN A 338 -2.51 -6.93 17.79
N ALA A 339 -1.78 -5.84 18.05
CA ALA A 339 -2.34 -4.49 18.03
C ALA A 339 -2.83 -4.10 16.63
N PHE A 340 -2.07 -4.44 15.57
CA PHE A 340 -2.51 -4.21 14.19
C PHE A 340 -3.69 -5.08 13.79
N ILE A 341 -3.71 -6.38 14.15
CA ILE A 341 -4.83 -7.28 13.86
C ILE A 341 -6.11 -6.77 14.54
N ALA A 342 -6.02 -6.35 15.80
CA ALA A 342 -7.14 -5.78 16.52
C ALA A 342 -7.66 -4.50 15.83
N GLN A 343 -6.76 -3.62 15.37
CA GLN A 343 -7.15 -2.40 14.65
C GLN A 343 -7.71 -2.69 13.25
N ILE A 344 -7.18 -3.68 12.51
CA ILE A 344 -7.73 -4.14 11.22
C ILE A 344 -9.18 -4.59 11.38
N ASN A 345 -9.51 -5.29 12.47
CA ASN A 345 -10.89 -5.71 12.77
C ASN A 345 -11.84 -4.52 13.02
N ASN A 346 -11.31 -3.36 13.38
CA ASN A 346 -12.04 -2.09 13.51
C ASN A 346 -11.88 -1.18 12.28
N GLY A 347 -11.24 -1.65 11.22
CA GLY A 347 -10.99 -0.89 10.01
C GLY A 347 -12.01 -1.10 8.91
N GLU A 348 -11.89 -0.34 7.84
CA GLU A 348 -12.65 -0.53 6.61
C GLU A 348 -11.74 -0.59 5.39
N PRO A 349 -12.09 -1.35 4.33
CA PRO A 349 -11.27 -1.42 3.14
C PRO A 349 -11.06 -0.05 2.50
N MET A 350 -9.83 0.24 2.06
CA MET A 350 -9.55 1.39 1.22
C MET A 350 -10.29 1.22 -0.10
N PRO A 351 -11.03 2.24 -0.60
CA PRO A 351 -11.77 2.12 -1.86
C PRO A 351 -10.86 1.76 -3.04
N THR A 352 -11.15 0.65 -3.71
CA THR A 352 -10.44 0.18 -4.92
C THR A 352 -11.15 0.73 -6.17
N VAL A 353 -11.11 2.05 -6.32
CA VAL A 353 -11.67 2.80 -7.46
C VAL A 353 -10.68 3.85 -7.93
N SER A 354 -10.58 4.08 -9.24
CA SER A 354 -9.61 5.05 -9.81
C SER A 354 -9.81 6.47 -9.30
N GLU A 355 -11.03 6.83 -8.91
CA GLU A 355 -11.39 8.13 -8.36
C GLU A 355 -10.67 8.41 -7.03
N MET A 356 -10.31 7.37 -6.28
CA MET A 356 -9.55 7.51 -5.03
C MET A 356 -8.21 8.23 -5.25
N GLY A 357 -7.55 7.98 -6.38
CA GLY A 357 -6.29 8.64 -6.75
C GLY A 357 -6.37 10.16 -6.82
N GLN A 358 -7.56 10.74 -7.05
CA GLN A 358 -7.75 12.19 -7.09
C GLN A 358 -7.83 12.81 -5.68
N LEU A 359 -8.29 12.04 -4.70
CA LEU A 359 -8.57 12.56 -3.37
C LEU A 359 -7.29 12.95 -2.60
N TRP A 360 -6.19 12.22 -2.78
CA TRP A 360 -4.96 12.41 -1.98
C TRP A 360 -4.49 13.86 -1.93
N SER A 361 -4.24 14.45 -3.09
CA SER A 361 -3.77 15.85 -3.18
C SER A 361 -4.84 16.87 -2.83
N ILE A 362 -6.09 16.59 -3.18
CA ILE A 362 -7.24 17.47 -2.87
C ILE A 362 -7.39 17.58 -1.35
N HIS A 363 -7.38 16.46 -0.63
CA HIS A 363 -7.47 16.46 0.83
C HIS A 363 -6.31 17.23 1.46
N THR A 364 -5.08 16.87 1.13
CA THR A 364 -3.87 17.53 1.66
C THR A 364 -3.90 19.04 1.48
N ASN A 365 -4.25 19.53 0.29
CA ASN A 365 -4.27 20.96 0.00
C ASN A 365 -5.34 21.71 0.82
N ASN A 366 -6.53 21.13 0.98
CA ASN A 366 -7.60 21.76 1.74
C ASN A 366 -7.33 21.74 3.25
N ILE A 367 -6.75 20.67 3.81
CA ILE A 367 -6.31 20.66 5.22
C ILE A 367 -5.24 21.74 5.47
N ARG A 368 -4.25 21.88 4.57
CA ARG A 368 -3.22 22.91 4.70
C ARG A 368 -3.80 24.33 4.63
N SER A 369 -4.73 24.58 3.71
CA SER A 369 -5.43 25.87 3.60
C SER A 369 -6.31 26.17 4.84
N MET A 370 -6.88 25.14 5.46
CA MET A 370 -7.60 25.26 6.73
C MET A 370 -6.64 25.63 7.87
N TRP A 371 -5.49 24.98 7.97
CA TRP A 371 -4.49 25.28 9.01
C TRP A 371 -3.84 26.65 8.87
N SER A 372 -3.68 27.15 7.64
CA SER A 372 -3.20 28.52 7.39
C SER A 372 -4.24 29.61 7.73
N GLY A 373 -5.49 29.21 7.98
CA GLY A 373 -6.60 30.14 8.23
C GLY A 373 -7.23 30.75 6.96
N GLU A 374 -6.84 30.26 5.77
CA GLU A 374 -7.43 30.68 4.49
C GLU A 374 -8.86 30.15 4.31
N GLN A 375 -9.16 29.01 4.95
CA GLN A 375 -10.47 28.35 4.90
C GLN A 375 -10.93 27.96 6.30
N THR A 376 -12.24 27.98 6.52
CA THR A 376 -12.88 27.31 7.66
C THR A 376 -12.96 25.80 7.38
N ALA A 377 -13.24 24.98 8.40
CA ALA A 377 -13.47 23.54 8.23
C ALA A 377 -14.61 23.24 7.23
N GLN A 378 -15.72 24.02 7.31
CA GLN A 378 -16.82 23.91 6.34
C GLN A 378 -16.36 24.22 4.92
N GLN A 379 -15.61 25.30 4.73
CA GLN A 379 -15.11 25.68 3.40
C GLN A 379 -14.14 24.64 2.85
N ALA A 380 -13.26 24.09 3.68
CA ALA A 380 -12.34 23.02 3.29
C ALA A 380 -13.12 21.77 2.85
N ALA A 381 -14.12 21.34 3.62
CA ALA A 381 -14.99 20.21 3.30
C ALA A 381 -15.74 20.41 1.96
N ASP A 382 -16.40 21.56 1.79
CA ASP A 382 -17.13 21.89 0.56
C ASP A 382 -16.22 21.93 -0.67
N ASN A 383 -15.02 22.51 -0.51
CA ASN A 383 -14.03 22.57 -1.58
C ASN A 383 -13.47 21.19 -1.93
N MET A 384 -13.20 20.32 -0.93
CA MET A 384 -12.79 18.93 -1.19
C MET A 384 -13.79 18.19 -2.08
N VAL A 385 -15.08 18.25 -1.71
CA VAL A 385 -16.15 17.58 -2.48
C VAL A 385 -16.31 18.19 -3.86
N SER A 386 -16.26 19.53 -3.98
CA SER A 386 -16.38 20.21 -5.27
C SER A 386 -15.22 19.84 -6.21
N GLN A 387 -13.98 19.92 -5.72
CA GLN A 387 -12.78 19.60 -6.50
C GLN A 387 -12.74 18.11 -6.89
N LEU A 388 -13.15 17.21 -5.98
CA LEU A 388 -13.20 15.78 -6.27
C LEU A 388 -14.23 15.46 -7.34
N LYS A 389 -15.43 16.05 -7.28
CA LYS A 389 -16.46 15.90 -8.34
C LYS A 389 -15.97 16.41 -9.68
N GLU A 390 -15.33 17.56 -9.72
CA GLU A 390 -14.75 18.10 -10.96
C GLU A 390 -13.66 17.19 -11.53
N ALA A 391 -12.78 16.66 -10.68
CA ALA A 391 -11.73 15.72 -11.11
C ALA A 391 -12.32 14.42 -11.67
N ILE A 392 -13.37 13.89 -11.03
CA ILE A 392 -14.09 12.70 -11.50
C ILE A 392 -14.77 12.95 -12.85
N GLU A 393 -15.42 14.11 -13.02
CA GLU A 393 -16.03 14.50 -14.29
C GLU A 393 -15.00 14.59 -15.43
N LEU A 394 -13.82 15.16 -15.15
CA LEU A 394 -12.72 15.24 -16.11
C LEU A 394 -12.18 13.85 -16.49
N MET A 395 -12.00 12.96 -15.51
CA MET A 395 -11.61 11.57 -15.77
C MET A 395 -12.60 10.85 -16.69
N ASN A 396 -13.90 11.06 -16.48
CA ASN A 396 -14.97 10.42 -17.26
C ASN A 396 -15.14 11.04 -18.66
N SER A 397 -14.80 12.32 -18.83
CA SER A 397 -14.85 13.01 -20.12
C SER A 397 -13.66 12.69 -21.05
N GLY A 398 -12.56 12.18 -20.50
CA GLY A 398 -11.38 11.74 -21.25
C GLY A 398 -11.44 10.28 -21.73
N LYS A 399 -12.46 9.54 -21.34
CA LYS A 399 -12.75 8.17 -21.79
C LYS A 399 -13.67 8.22 -23.02
#